data_995fbd34a7de244e572974b5027e05f6
#
_entry.id   995fbd34a7de244e572974b5027e05f6
#
_cell.length_a   1.000
_cell.length_b   1.000
_cell.length_c   1.000
_cell.angle_alpha   90.00
_cell.angle_beta   90.00
_cell.angle_gamma   90.00
#
_symmetry.space_group_name_H-M   'P 1'
#
loop_
_entity.id
_entity.type
_entity.pdbx_description
1 polymer ?
#
loop_
_entity_poly.entity_id
_entity_poly.type
_entity_poly.pdbx_seq_one_letter_code
_entity_poly.pdbx_strand_id
1 'polypeptide(L)'
;MNAPRGMSLMDVIVGIALVLIVFLALFGLLRASLLISSSAKAKAGATAVATTQMEYMRSLPYSSVGTVGGIPAGPVAQFATTTLNGIPYTVRTLVEYVDDAKDGSGSGDSNGITTDYKRVRITTSYIFRSEVREVAIISNIAPPSIETTTGGGTLRINAVDAAGVAVAGASVRIQNPSVVPSVDFTTFTDIAGSVSLPGAPTSTDYRITVSKDGYSTAQTYARDATNQNPTPGYLTVALNQTTTSTFAIDLLSTLTLKTFSPIRTATSSDTFANASGIASSVSTQVAGGALSLSGAPGSYALSGNARATSTSPVYLSEWTSASANTSVPAGTTFRIQVTDGAGGILPDSALPGNSTGFTAFPINLTSVSTTTYTALALRADLVGDGLSTPQVLDWQIVFRQGPIPLPNVAFTLTGAKKKGTTGGGSAIYKTIVASTTGATGVNALSLEWDVYSLVVSGYAVVSASSSPPFTLEPAGILESILILQ
;
A
#
# COMPACT_ATOMS: atom_id res chain seq x y z
N MET A 1 -51.36 -32.23 55.94
CA MET A 1 -51.34 -30.98 55.20
C MET A 1 -49.90 -30.55 55.08
N ASN A 2 -49.28 -30.73 53.89
CA ASN A 2 -47.92 -30.25 53.65
C ASN A 2 -47.97 -28.74 53.35
N ALA A 3 -47.32 -27.97 54.16
CA ALA A 3 -47.19 -26.53 53.89
C ALA A 3 -46.40 -26.28 52.58
N PRO A 4 -46.83 -25.36 51.73
CA PRO A 4 -46.11 -25.03 50.53
C PRO A 4 -44.72 -24.45 50.91
N ARG A 5 -43.63 -25.10 50.42
CA ARG A 5 -42.27 -24.56 50.54
C ARG A 5 -42.18 -23.29 49.73
N GLY A 6 -41.87 -22.15 50.35
CA GLY A 6 -41.62 -20.88 49.67
C GLY A 6 -40.44 -21.02 48.73
N MET A 7 -40.54 -20.43 47.54
CA MET A 7 -39.40 -20.33 46.57
C MET A 7 -38.32 -19.44 47.15
N SER A 8 -37.07 -19.86 47.05
CA SER A 8 -35.93 -19.02 47.43
C SER A 8 -35.67 -17.94 46.38
N LEU A 9 -35.09 -16.81 46.75
CA LEU A 9 -34.68 -15.77 45.81
C LEU A 9 -33.73 -16.33 44.74
N MET A 10 -32.92 -17.30 45.09
CA MET A 10 -31.99 -18.00 44.21
C MET A 10 -32.74 -18.77 43.11
N ASP A 11 -33.84 -19.46 43.46
CA ASP A 11 -34.66 -20.23 42.51
C ASP A 11 -35.30 -19.30 41.46
N VAL A 12 -35.70 -18.10 41.89
CA VAL A 12 -36.28 -17.07 40.99
C VAL A 12 -35.21 -16.53 40.04
N ILE A 13 -33.99 -16.22 40.51
CA ILE A 13 -32.89 -15.72 39.69
C ILE A 13 -32.48 -16.76 38.67
N VAL A 14 -32.30 -18.00 39.07
CA VAL A 14 -31.96 -19.13 38.17
C VAL A 14 -33.06 -19.34 37.14
N GLY A 15 -34.34 -19.28 37.57
CA GLY A 15 -35.49 -19.41 36.68
C GLY A 15 -35.52 -18.29 35.61
N ILE A 16 -35.28 -17.05 35.99
CA ILE A 16 -35.22 -15.91 35.05
C ILE A 16 -34.03 -16.07 34.09
N ALA A 17 -32.86 -16.51 34.59
CA ALA A 17 -31.68 -16.70 33.75
C ALA A 17 -31.92 -17.80 32.69
N LEU A 18 -32.54 -18.94 33.07
CA LEU A 18 -32.88 -20.01 32.13
C LEU A 18 -33.91 -19.54 31.09
N VAL A 19 -34.94 -18.84 31.48
CA VAL A 19 -35.95 -18.26 30.57
C VAL A 19 -35.27 -17.32 29.57
N LEU A 20 -34.35 -16.44 30.04
CA LEU A 20 -33.63 -15.52 29.17
C LEU A 20 -32.78 -16.27 28.12
N ILE A 21 -32.06 -17.31 28.50
CA ILE A 21 -31.27 -18.14 27.60
C ILE A 21 -32.15 -18.78 26.52
N VAL A 22 -33.28 -19.35 26.92
CA VAL A 22 -34.25 -19.95 25.97
C VAL A 22 -34.81 -18.90 25.02
N PHE A 23 -35.15 -17.72 25.53
CA PHE A 23 -35.65 -16.62 24.70
C PHE A 23 -34.63 -16.13 23.69
N LEU A 24 -33.37 -15.98 24.08
CA LEU A 24 -32.25 -15.59 23.18
C LEU A 24 -32.03 -16.64 22.09
N ALA A 25 -32.11 -17.93 22.46
CA ALA A 25 -31.98 -19.03 21.50
C ALA A 25 -33.13 -19.04 20.47
N LEU A 26 -34.38 -18.88 20.93
CA LEU A 26 -35.57 -18.81 20.07
C LEU A 26 -35.52 -17.60 19.14
N PHE A 27 -35.11 -16.43 19.64
CA PHE A 27 -34.95 -15.22 18.84
C PHE A 27 -33.84 -15.37 17.79
N GLY A 28 -32.74 -16.04 18.15
CA GLY A 28 -31.66 -16.41 17.24
C GLY A 28 -32.14 -17.30 16.09
N LEU A 29 -32.93 -18.34 16.41
CA LEU A 29 -33.53 -19.25 15.43
C LEU A 29 -34.51 -18.52 14.50
N LEU A 30 -35.38 -17.66 15.05
CA LEU A 30 -36.33 -16.87 14.25
C LEU A 30 -35.58 -15.96 13.28
N ARG A 31 -34.55 -15.23 13.76
CA ARG A 31 -33.71 -14.38 12.93
C ARG A 31 -33.01 -15.18 11.81
N ALA A 32 -32.45 -16.33 12.12
CA ALA A 32 -31.82 -17.21 11.13
C ALA A 32 -32.82 -17.69 10.08
N SER A 33 -34.01 -18.11 10.49
CA SER A 33 -35.09 -18.53 9.58
C SER A 33 -35.53 -17.43 8.61
N LEU A 34 -35.72 -16.20 9.10
CA LEU A 34 -36.06 -15.05 8.28
C LEU A 34 -34.96 -14.74 7.25
N LEU A 35 -33.70 -14.84 7.66
CA LEU A 35 -32.55 -14.63 6.79
C LEU A 35 -32.45 -15.67 5.68
N ILE A 36 -32.64 -16.94 6.01
CA ILE A 36 -32.66 -18.04 5.02
C ILE A 36 -33.80 -17.82 4.04
N SER A 37 -34.99 -17.52 4.53
CA SER A 37 -36.19 -17.28 3.70
C SER A 37 -35.98 -16.09 2.75
N SER A 38 -35.41 -14.96 3.25
CA SER A 38 -35.14 -13.77 2.42
C SER A 38 -34.06 -14.03 1.37
N SER A 39 -33.01 -14.80 1.73
CA SER A 39 -31.96 -15.21 0.80
C SER A 39 -32.51 -16.14 -0.29
N ALA A 40 -33.35 -17.12 0.09
CA ALA A 40 -33.99 -18.04 -0.85
C ALA A 40 -34.93 -17.28 -1.82
N LYS A 41 -35.70 -16.31 -1.32
CA LYS A 41 -36.56 -15.43 -2.15
C LYS A 41 -35.74 -14.63 -3.15
N ALA A 42 -34.63 -14.01 -2.72
CA ALA A 42 -33.76 -13.24 -3.60
C ALA A 42 -33.11 -14.11 -4.69
N LYS A 43 -32.63 -15.31 -4.33
CA LYS A 43 -32.05 -16.28 -5.26
C LYS A 43 -33.10 -16.79 -6.27
N ALA A 44 -34.30 -17.11 -5.81
CA ALA A 44 -35.40 -17.54 -6.70
C ALA A 44 -35.79 -16.44 -7.69
N GLY A 45 -35.85 -15.16 -7.24
CA GLY A 45 -36.06 -14.02 -8.09
C GLY A 45 -34.96 -13.85 -9.15
N ALA A 46 -33.69 -14.01 -8.75
CA ALA A 46 -32.57 -13.95 -9.70
C ALA A 46 -32.66 -15.05 -10.76
N THR A 47 -33.02 -16.29 -10.35
CA THR A 47 -33.22 -17.39 -11.28
C THR A 47 -34.38 -17.13 -12.23
N ALA A 48 -35.50 -16.60 -11.75
CA ALA A 48 -36.67 -16.27 -12.59
C ALA A 48 -36.32 -15.21 -13.64
N VAL A 49 -35.62 -14.14 -13.22
CA VAL A 49 -35.14 -13.09 -14.12
C VAL A 49 -34.21 -13.65 -15.19
N ALA A 50 -33.23 -14.49 -14.78
CA ALA A 50 -32.29 -15.11 -15.69
C ALA A 50 -32.99 -16.05 -16.69
N THR A 51 -33.99 -16.82 -16.23
CA THR A 51 -34.79 -17.70 -17.08
C THR A 51 -35.62 -16.91 -18.10
N THR A 52 -36.27 -15.84 -17.66
CA THR A 52 -37.04 -14.95 -18.58
C THR A 52 -36.16 -14.39 -19.68
N GLN A 53 -34.96 -13.93 -19.34
CA GLN A 53 -34.00 -13.41 -20.31
C GLN A 53 -33.49 -14.52 -21.25
N MET A 54 -33.29 -15.74 -20.75
CA MET A 54 -32.87 -16.89 -21.56
C MET A 54 -33.99 -17.30 -22.57
N GLU A 55 -35.23 -17.32 -22.13
CA GLU A 55 -36.35 -17.60 -23.04
C GLU A 55 -36.54 -16.50 -24.12
N TYR A 56 -36.27 -15.24 -23.75
CA TYR A 56 -36.22 -14.16 -24.73
C TYR A 56 -35.10 -14.42 -25.76
N MET A 57 -33.90 -14.81 -25.33
CA MET A 57 -32.80 -15.14 -26.25
C MET A 57 -33.15 -16.29 -27.18
N ARG A 58 -33.85 -17.32 -26.70
CA ARG A 58 -34.31 -18.49 -27.49
C ARG A 58 -35.41 -18.15 -28.46
N SER A 59 -36.20 -17.12 -28.20
CA SER A 59 -37.28 -16.66 -29.11
C SER A 59 -36.74 -15.88 -30.30
N LEU A 60 -35.49 -15.43 -30.28
CA LEU A 60 -34.88 -14.68 -31.38
C LEU A 60 -34.50 -15.60 -32.54
N PRO A 61 -34.63 -15.13 -33.81
CA PRO A 61 -33.98 -15.81 -34.92
C PRO A 61 -32.48 -16.00 -34.65
N TYR A 62 -31.89 -17.13 -35.07
CA TYR A 62 -30.48 -17.43 -34.81
C TYR A 62 -29.53 -16.30 -35.21
N SER A 63 -29.77 -15.66 -36.38
CA SER A 63 -28.97 -14.50 -36.84
C SER A 63 -28.99 -13.32 -35.88
N SER A 64 -30.09 -13.16 -35.12
CA SER A 64 -30.28 -12.07 -34.14
C SER A 64 -29.87 -12.42 -32.73
N VAL A 65 -29.50 -13.70 -32.45
CA VAL A 65 -28.93 -14.09 -31.15
C VAL A 65 -27.54 -13.51 -31.01
N GLY A 66 -27.46 -12.40 -30.28
CA GLY A 66 -26.23 -11.64 -30.07
C GLY A 66 -26.48 -10.43 -29.17
N THR A 67 -25.44 -9.73 -28.84
CA THR A 67 -25.52 -8.53 -28.00
C THR A 67 -25.03 -7.28 -28.71
N VAL A 68 -25.55 -6.12 -28.29
CA VAL A 68 -25.04 -4.83 -28.77
C VAL A 68 -23.56 -4.71 -28.46
N GLY A 69 -22.72 -4.50 -29.49
CA GLY A 69 -21.29 -4.44 -29.35
C GLY A 69 -20.59 -5.78 -29.13
N GLY A 70 -21.32 -6.90 -29.13
CA GLY A 70 -20.76 -8.25 -28.94
C GLY A 70 -20.28 -8.90 -30.25
N ILE A 71 -19.64 -10.06 -30.10
CA ILE A 71 -19.35 -11.03 -31.17
C ILE A 71 -19.97 -12.36 -30.74
N PRO A 72 -21.14 -12.76 -31.32
CA PRO A 72 -21.92 -12.12 -32.39
C PRO A 72 -22.62 -10.84 -31.97
N ALA A 73 -22.76 -9.91 -32.92
CA ALA A 73 -23.55 -8.72 -32.75
C ALA A 73 -25.06 -9.07 -32.75
N GLY A 74 -25.87 -8.32 -32.00
CA GLY A 74 -27.30 -8.51 -31.93
C GLY A 74 -28.01 -7.37 -31.21
N PRO A 75 -29.36 -7.41 -31.09
CA PRO A 75 -30.15 -6.33 -30.52
C PRO A 75 -30.18 -6.29 -28.99
N VAL A 76 -29.68 -7.32 -28.32
CA VAL A 76 -29.79 -7.47 -26.85
C VAL A 76 -28.73 -6.66 -26.13
N ALA A 77 -29.15 -5.85 -25.17
CA ALA A 77 -28.20 -5.12 -24.33
C ALA A 77 -27.35 -6.08 -23.50
N GLN A 78 -26.02 -5.81 -23.37
CA GLN A 78 -25.14 -6.60 -22.54
C GLN A 78 -25.50 -6.50 -21.04
N PHE A 79 -25.99 -5.33 -20.61
CA PHE A 79 -26.44 -5.08 -19.25
C PHE A 79 -27.83 -4.50 -19.23
N ALA A 80 -28.66 -5.03 -18.35
CA ALA A 80 -29.99 -4.51 -18.06
C ALA A 80 -30.24 -4.57 -16.55
N THR A 81 -31.10 -3.69 -16.06
CA THR A 81 -31.56 -3.71 -14.68
C THR A 81 -33.06 -3.95 -14.63
N THR A 82 -33.51 -4.76 -13.69
CA THR A 82 -34.93 -5.01 -13.44
C THR A 82 -35.18 -5.14 -11.95
N THR A 83 -36.41 -4.89 -11.52
CA THR A 83 -36.81 -5.07 -10.13
C THR A 83 -37.91 -6.13 -10.06
N LEU A 84 -37.69 -7.15 -9.23
CA LEU A 84 -38.69 -8.18 -8.96
C LEU A 84 -38.93 -8.33 -7.47
N ASN A 85 -40.18 -8.22 -7.02
CA ASN A 85 -40.56 -8.29 -5.61
C ASN A 85 -39.80 -7.30 -4.68
N GLY A 86 -39.52 -6.10 -5.20
CA GLY A 86 -38.79 -5.05 -4.50
C GLY A 86 -37.27 -5.23 -4.40
N ILE A 87 -36.70 -6.27 -5.05
CA ILE A 87 -35.27 -6.52 -5.12
C ILE A 87 -34.76 -6.10 -6.51
N PRO A 88 -33.76 -5.21 -6.59
CA PRO A 88 -33.12 -4.85 -7.85
C PRO A 88 -32.17 -5.95 -8.29
N TYR A 89 -32.23 -6.30 -9.57
CA TYR A 89 -31.36 -7.28 -10.22
C TYR A 89 -30.63 -6.62 -11.39
N THR A 90 -29.34 -6.89 -11.52
CA THR A 90 -28.57 -6.55 -12.73
C THR A 90 -28.38 -7.81 -13.55
N VAL A 91 -28.83 -7.78 -14.79
CA VAL A 91 -28.73 -8.88 -15.74
C VAL A 91 -27.59 -8.59 -16.71
N ARG A 92 -26.64 -9.51 -16.81
CA ARG A 92 -25.59 -9.49 -17.81
C ARG A 92 -25.84 -10.60 -18.82
N THR A 93 -25.95 -10.25 -20.09
CA THR A 93 -26.08 -11.19 -21.21
C THR A 93 -24.80 -11.21 -22.00
N LEU A 94 -24.18 -12.39 -22.14
CA LEU A 94 -23.00 -12.64 -22.97
C LEU A 94 -23.38 -13.70 -24.01
N VAL A 95 -23.05 -13.45 -25.25
CA VAL A 95 -23.23 -14.39 -26.37
C VAL A 95 -21.87 -14.53 -27.06
N GLU A 96 -21.45 -15.77 -27.26
CA GLU A 96 -20.20 -16.10 -27.92
C GLU A 96 -20.43 -17.19 -28.96
N TYR A 97 -19.69 -17.13 -30.07
CA TYR A 97 -19.60 -18.29 -30.96
C TYR A 97 -18.74 -19.37 -30.31
N VAL A 98 -19.04 -20.60 -30.54
CA VAL A 98 -18.30 -21.76 -30.08
C VAL A 98 -17.81 -22.54 -31.27
N ASP A 99 -16.55 -22.87 -31.28
CA ASP A 99 -15.87 -23.79 -32.17
C ASP A 99 -15.85 -25.17 -31.47
N ASP A 100 -16.60 -26.17 -31.97
CA ASP A 100 -16.75 -27.48 -31.32
C ASP A 100 -15.64 -28.40 -31.78
N ALA A 101 -14.84 -28.88 -30.86
CA ALA A 101 -13.70 -29.75 -31.13
C ALA A 101 -14.07 -31.12 -31.77
N LYS A 102 -15.37 -31.44 -31.95
CA LYS A 102 -15.81 -32.72 -32.52
C LYS A 102 -15.53 -32.86 -34.03
N ASP A 103 -15.55 -31.77 -34.76
CA ASP A 103 -15.25 -31.74 -36.18
C ASP A 103 -13.90 -31.09 -36.49
N GLY A 104 -13.18 -30.68 -35.45
CA GLY A 104 -11.91 -30.00 -35.49
C GLY A 104 -11.99 -28.66 -34.80
N SER A 105 -10.91 -27.88 -34.83
CA SER A 105 -10.92 -26.51 -34.34
C SER A 105 -9.92 -25.64 -35.08
N GLY A 106 -10.25 -24.39 -35.32
CA GLY A 106 -9.43 -23.43 -36.02
C GLY A 106 -9.07 -23.90 -37.44
N SER A 107 -7.79 -23.98 -37.77
CA SER A 107 -7.33 -24.46 -39.10
C SER A 107 -7.45 -25.98 -39.29
N GLY A 108 -7.77 -26.72 -38.25
CA GLY A 108 -7.98 -28.18 -38.29
C GLY A 108 -9.45 -28.60 -38.38
N ASP A 109 -10.35 -27.66 -38.50
CA ASP A 109 -11.78 -27.86 -38.65
C ASP A 109 -12.07 -28.51 -40.01
N SER A 110 -12.84 -29.63 -40.02
CA SER A 110 -13.06 -30.47 -41.21
C SER A 110 -13.96 -29.79 -42.25
N ASN A 111 -14.82 -28.86 -41.82
CA ASN A 111 -15.73 -28.10 -42.69
C ASN A 111 -15.23 -26.67 -42.97
N GLY A 112 -14.15 -26.21 -42.26
CA GLY A 112 -13.59 -24.87 -42.36
C GLY A 112 -14.47 -23.77 -41.77
N ILE A 113 -15.49 -24.13 -40.97
CA ILE A 113 -16.42 -23.21 -40.32
C ILE A 113 -16.20 -23.25 -38.80
N THR A 114 -15.47 -22.29 -38.26
CA THR A 114 -15.11 -22.23 -36.83
C THR A 114 -16.24 -21.70 -35.93
N THR A 115 -17.47 -21.65 -36.38
CA THR A 115 -18.64 -21.09 -35.67
C THR A 115 -19.82 -22.06 -35.68
N ASP A 116 -19.76 -23.12 -34.85
CA ASP A 116 -20.75 -24.23 -34.91
C ASP A 116 -22.07 -23.89 -34.21
N TYR A 117 -22.00 -23.20 -33.12
CA TYR A 117 -23.19 -22.74 -32.40
C TYR A 117 -22.89 -21.50 -31.54
N LYS A 118 -23.96 -20.91 -31.02
CA LYS A 118 -23.87 -19.77 -30.11
C LYS A 118 -24.10 -20.24 -28.68
N ARG A 119 -23.19 -19.87 -27.76
CA ARG A 119 -23.36 -20.05 -26.31
C ARG A 119 -23.89 -18.76 -25.71
N VAL A 120 -25.01 -18.82 -25.03
CA VAL A 120 -25.58 -17.73 -24.28
C VAL A 120 -25.38 -17.95 -22.80
N ARG A 121 -24.75 -16.99 -22.12
CA ARG A 121 -24.61 -16.96 -20.66
C ARG A 121 -25.36 -15.75 -20.13
N ILE A 122 -26.30 -15.99 -19.23
CA ILE A 122 -27.01 -14.95 -18.49
C ILE A 122 -26.63 -15.00 -17.05
N THR A 123 -26.05 -13.93 -16.54
CA THR A 123 -25.66 -13.78 -15.13
C THR A 123 -26.55 -12.72 -14.51
N THR A 124 -27.32 -13.08 -13.50
CA THR A 124 -28.16 -12.15 -12.73
C THR A 124 -27.56 -11.95 -11.36
N SER A 125 -27.14 -10.72 -11.07
CA SER A 125 -26.56 -10.33 -9.79
C SER A 125 -27.53 -9.48 -8.98
N TYR A 126 -27.43 -9.58 -7.65
CA TYR A 126 -28.21 -8.82 -6.67
C TYR A 126 -27.40 -8.63 -5.39
N ILE A 127 -27.75 -7.59 -4.61
CA ILE A 127 -27.10 -7.32 -3.33
C ILE A 127 -27.91 -7.98 -2.22
N PHE A 128 -27.24 -8.82 -1.42
CA PHE A 128 -27.79 -9.40 -0.21
C PHE A 128 -26.81 -9.16 0.96
N ARG A 129 -27.22 -8.36 1.96
CA ARG A 129 -26.39 -7.98 3.12
C ARG A 129 -25.03 -7.38 2.74
N SER A 130 -25.05 -6.44 1.81
CA SER A 130 -23.86 -5.76 1.28
C SER A 130 -22.89 -6.65 0.48
N GLU A 131 -23.27 -7.91 0.22
CA GLU A 131 -22.53 -8.81 -0.67
C GLU A 131 -23.25 -8.94 -2.00
N VAL A 132 -22.49 -8.95 -3.08
CA VAL A 132 -22.99 -9.28 -4.41
C VAL A 132 -23.15 -10.79 -4.51
N ARG A 133 -24.34 -11.24 -4.88
CA ARG A 133 -24.67 -12.64 -5.15
C ARG A 133 -25.08 -12.78 -6.59
N GLU A 134 -24.75 -13.91 -7.21
CA GLU A 134 -25.00 -14.16 -8.62
C GLU A 134 -25.68 -15.52 -8.88
N VAL A 135 -26.49 -15.56 -9.92
CA VAL A 135 -27.02 -16.77 -10.54
C VAL A 135 -26.69 -16.73 -12.01
N ALA A 136 -26.07 -17.77 -12.54
CA ALA A 136 -25.75 -17.90 -13.96
C ALA A 136 -26.53 -19.03 -14.61
N ILE A 137 -27.09 -18.80 -15.79
CA ILE A 137 -27.73 -19.80 -16.67
C ILE A 137 -26.98 -19.80 -17.99
N ILE A 138 -26.63 -20.98 -18.49
CA ILE A 138 -25.92 -21.16 -19.77
C ILE A 138 -26.77 -22.04 -20.67
N SER A 139 -26.89 -21.68 -21.95
CA SER A 139 -27.55 -22.47 -22.99
C SER A 139 -26.81 -22.35 -24.32
N ASN A 140 -26.75 -23.44 -25.06
CA ASN A 140 -26.28 -23.44 -26.44
C ASN A 140 -27.49 -23.31 -27.38
N ILE A 141 -27.32 -22.48 -28.40
CA ILE A 141 -28.32 -22.26 -29.46
C ILE A 141 -27.67 -22.65 -30.78
N ALA A 142 -28.12 -23.75 -31.37
CA ALA A 142 -27.63 -24.23 -32.65
C ALA A 142 -28.33 -23.52 -33.82
N PRO A 143 -27.70 -23.39 -35.00
CA PRO A 143 -28.34 -22.91 -36.21
C PRO A 143 -29.39 -23.91 -36.69
N PRO A 144 -30.42 -23.43 -37.40
CA PRO A 144 -31.49 -24.29 -37.92
C PRO A 144 -31.03 -25.18 -39.09
N SER A 145 -29.86 -24.93 -39.64
CA SER A 145 -29.26 -25.66 -40.78
C SER A 145 -27.71 -25.67 -40.63
N ILE A 146 -27.03 -26.17 -41.64
CA ILE A 146 -25.55 -26.12 -41.70
C ILE A 146 -25.10 -24.67 -41.55
N GLU A 147 -24.10 -24.42 -40.69
CA GLU A 147 -23.57 -23.08 -40.50
C GLU A 147 -23.09 -22.46 -41.80
N THR A 148 -23.30 -21.18 -41.92
CA THR A 148 -22.71 -20.36 -42.97
C THR A 148 -21.54 -19.59 -42.38
N THR A 149 -20.46 -19.46 -43.13
CA THR A 149 -19.32 -18.62 -42.74
C THR A 149 -19.81 -17.24 -42.35
N THR A 150 -19.59 -16.85 -41.10
CA THR A 150 -19.98 -15.53 -40.58
C THR A 150 -19.16 -14.40 -41.18
N GLY A 151 -18.15 -14.72 -41.99
CA GLY A 151 -17.17 -13.77 -42.52
C GLY A 151 -16.36 -13.12 -41.41
N GLY A 152 -15.08 -13.44 -41.28
CA GLY A 152 -14.23 -12.91 -40.23
C GLY A 152 -13.08 -13.85 -39.96
N GLY A 153 -12.39 -13.65 -38.85
CA GLY A 153 -11.36 -14.54 -38.34
C GLY A 153 -11.62 -14.93 -36.89
N THR A 154 -10.66 -15.62 -36.29
CA THR A 154 -10.69 -15.97 -34.88
C THR A 154 -9.71 -15.10 -34.11
N LEU A 155 -10.18 -14.39 -33.08
CA LEU A 155 -9.34 -13.66 -32.15
C LEU A 155 -9.17 -14.49 -30.88
N ARG A 156 -7.91 -14.89 -30.58
CA ARG A 156 -7.56 -15.64 -29.38
C ARG A 156 -6.70 -14.82 -28.45
N ILE A 157 -7.14 -14.66 -27.21
CA ILE A 157 -6.45 -13.89 -26.18
C ILE A 157 -6.08 -14.86 -25.05
N ASN A 158 -4.79 -14.90 -24.71
CA ASN A 158 -4.30 -15.66 -23.57
C ASN A 158 -3.88 -14.70 -22.45
N ALA A 159 -4.28 -14.98 -21.21
CA ALA A 159 -3.80 -14.33 -20.01
C ALA A 159 -2.91 -15.29 -19.23
N VAL A 160 -1.69 -14.85 -18.92
CA VAL A 160 -0.71 -15.62 -18.15
C VAL A 160 -0.16 -14.77 -17.01
N ASP A 161 0.39 -15.42 -15.99
CA ASP A 161 1.14 -14.76 -14.93
C ASP A 161 2.60 -14.50 -15.35
N ALA A 162 3.41 -13.99 -14.43
CA ALA A 162 4.83 -13.71 -14.67
C ALA A 162 5.66 -14.96 -14.98
N ALA A 163 5.22 -16.14 -14.53
CA ALA A 163 5.84 -17.43 -14.79
C ALA A 163 5.32 -18.10 -16.09
N GLY A 164 4.36 -17.46 -16.78
CA GLY A 164 3.72 -18.03 -17.98
C GLY A 164 2.59 -19.01 -17.69
N VAL A 165 2.13 -19.12 -16.43
CA VAL A 165 1.01 -19.99 -16.05
C VAL A 165 -0.31 -19.30 -16.37
N ALA A 166 -1.29 -20.08 -16.85
CA ALA A 166 -2.59 -19.58 -17.25
C ALA A 166 -3.34 -18.88 -16.10
N VAL A 167 -3.88 -17.68 -16.36
CA VAL A 167 -4.70 -16.93 -15.40
C VAL A 167 -6.17 -17.08 -15.77
N ALA A 168 -6.88 -17.98 -15.07
CA ALA A 168 -8.31 -18.17 -15.24
C ALA A 168 -9.12 -17.03 -14.63
N GLY A 169 -10.29 -16.73 -15.22
CA GLY A 169 -11.22 -15.72 -14.73
C GLY A 169 -10.71 -14.29 -14.84
N ALA A 170 -9.68 -14.02 -15.64
CA ALA A 170 -9.27 -12.67 -15.98
C ALA A 170 -10.32 -12.00 -16.89
N SER A 171 -10.66 -10.75 -16.59
CA SER A 171 -11.53 -9.92 -17.39
C SER A 171 -10.80 -9.49 -18.67
N VAL A 172 -11.39 -9.75 -19.82
CA VAL A 172 -10.87 -9.37 -21.14
C VAL A 172 -11.89 -8.45 -21.80
N ARG A 173 -11.59 -7.16 -21.89
CA ARG A 173 -12.37 -6.21 -22.66
C ARG A 173 -11.85 -6.15 -24.08
N ILE A 174 -12.74 -6.32 -25.04
CA ILE A 174 -12.45 -6.28 -26.47
C ILE A 174 -13.23 -5.13 -27.09
N GLN A 175 -12.52 -4.24 -27.76
CA GLN A 175 -13.10 -3.10 -28.45
C GLN A 175 -12.61 -3.03 -29.90
N ASN A 176 -13.51 -2.67 -30.79
CA ASN A 176 -13.17 -2.31 -32.18
C ASN A 176 -14.18 -1.25 -32.67
N PRO A 177 -13.84 0.02 -32.64
CA PRO A 177 -14.72 1.09 -33.09
C PRO A 177 -14.77 1.22 -34.63
N SER A 178 -13.87 0.55 -35.34
CA SER A 178 -13.70 0.70 -36.78
C SER A 178 -14.57 -0.26 -37.62
N VAL A 179 -15.32 -1.16 -36.96
CA VAL A 179 -16.25 -2.07 -37.60
C VAL A 179 -17.71 -1.63 -37.39
N VAL A 180 -18.62 -2.10 -38.22
CA VAL A 180 -20.07 -1.81 -38.12
C VAL A 180 -20.85 -3.12 -38.05
N PRO A 181 -21.60 -3.35 -36.97
CA PRO A 181 -21.68 -2.56 -35.74
C PRO A 181 -20.35 -2.59 -34.95
N SER A 182 -20.06 -1.52 -34.19
CA SER A 182 -18.83 -1.44 -33.38
C SER A 182 -18.81 -2.52 -32.28
N VAL A 183 -17.65 -3.05 -32.01
CA VAL A 183 -17.44 -4.06 -30.97
C VAL A 183 -16.99 -3.38 -29.67
N ASP A 184 -17.67 -3.61 -28.57
CA ASP A 184 -17.23 -3.26 -27.20
C ASP A 184 -17.94 -4.17 -26.19
N PHE A 185 -17.22 -5.18 -25.72
CA PHE A 185 -17.74 -6.09 -24.70
C PHE A 185 -16.62 -6.64 -23.83
N THR A 186 -17.01 -7.27 -22.74
CA THR A 186 -16.08 -7.91 -21.81
C THR A 186 -16.47 -9.38 -21.63
N THR A 187 -15.48 -10.26 -21.70
CA THR A 187 -15.62 -11.68 -21.37
C THR A 187 -14.55 -12.07 -20.34
N PHE A 188 -14.45 -13.35 -19.98
CA PHE A 188 -13.50 -13.84 -19.00
C PHE A 188 -12.73 -15.03 -19.54
N THR A 189 -11.45 -15.11 -19.20
CA THR A 189 -10.64 -16.27 -19.53
C THR A 189 -11.16 -17.54 -18.87
N ASP A 190 -11.09 -18.65 -19.60
CA ASP A 190 -11.40 -20.00 -19.13
C ASP A 190 -10.33 -20.54 -18.16
N ILE A 191 -10.41 -21.83 -17.80
CA ILE A 191 -9.44 -22.49 -16.92
C ILE A 191 -8.05 -22.60 -17.54
N ALA A 192 -7.94 -22.52 -18.88
CA ALA A 192 -6.67 -22.49 -19.61
C ALA A 192 -6.15 -21.05 -19.81
N GLY A 193 -6.77 -20.05 -19.17
CA GLY A 193 -6.40 -18.64 -19.28
C GLY A 193 -6.71 -18.05 -20.65
N SER A 194 -7.61 -18.64 -21.44
CA SER A 194 -7.86 -18.28 -22.84
C SER A 194 -9.27 -17.76 -23.06
N VAL A 195 -9.38 -16.84 -24.01
CA VAL A 195 -10.63 -16.42 -24.66
C VAL A 195 -10.47 -16.66 -26.13
N SER A 196 -11.42 -17.37 -26.77
CA SER A 196 -11.46 -17.56 -28.21
C SER A 196 -12.74 -16.97 -28.77
N LEU A 197 -12.62 -16.15 -29.80
CA LEU A 197 -13.74 -15.43 -30.43
C LEU A 197 -13.74 -15.68 -31.92
N PRO A 198 -14.30 -16.82 -32.36
CA PRO A 198 -14.57 -17.09 -33.77
C PRO A 198 -15.56 -16.05 -34.34
N GLY A 199 -15.51 -15.79 -35.64
CA GLY A 199 -16.39 -14.86 -36.31
C GLY A 199 -16.11 -13.38 -36.01
N ALA A 200 -14.91 -13.06 -35.45
CA ALA A 200 -14.53 -11.68 -35.23
C ALA A 200 -14.38 -10.94 -36.59
N PRO A 201 -15.05 -9.78 -36.78
CA PRO A 201 -14.93 -8.98 -38.00
C PRO A 201 -13.49 -8.67 -38.38
N THR A 202 -13.16 -8.70 -39.67
CA THR A 202 -11.81 -8.34 -40.15
C THR A 202 -11.53 -6.87 -39.89
N SER A 203 -10.43 -6.58 -39.22
CA SER A 203 -10.01 -5.21 -38.88
C SER A 203 -8.58 -5.21 -38.34
N THR A 204 -7.95 -4.04 -38.34
CA THR A 204 -6.62 -3.79 -37.76
C THR A 204 -6.70 -3.03 -36.42
N ASP A 205 -7.88 -2.82 -35.85
CA ASP A 205 -8.12 -1.89 -34.71
C ASP A 205 -8.72 -2.61 -33.50
N TYR A 206 -8.34 -3.86 -33.24
CA TYR A 206 -8.78 -4.54 -32.02
C TYR A 206 -7.95 -4.09 -30.81
N ARG A 207 -8.64 -3.49 -29.87
CA ARG A 207 -8.11 -2.96 -28.61
C ARG A 207 -8.48 -3.92 -27.49
N ILE A 208 -7.45 -4.45 -26.83
CA ILE A 208 -7.61 -5.45 -25.78
C ILE A 208 -7.15 -4.87 -24.46
N THR A 209 -7.91 -5.10 -23.40
CA THR A 209 -7.51 -4.83 -22.02
C THR A 209 -7.77 -6.09 -21.19
N VAL A 210 -6.73 -6.59 -20.51
CA VAL A 210 -6.81 -7.76 -19.63
C VAL A 210 -6.52 -7.30 -18.20
N SER A 211 -7.43 -7.63 -17.29
CA SER A 211 -7.33 -7.25 -15.87
C SER A 211 -7.94 -8.33 -14.96
N LYS A 212 -7.53 -8.34 -13.69
CA LYS A 212 -8.12 -9.17 -12.65
C LYS A 212 -7.95 -8.46 -11.32
N ASP A 213 -8.90 -8.57 -10.41
CA ASP A 213 -8.83 -7.91 -9.10
C ASP A 213 -7.57 -8.34 -8.33
N GLY A 214 -6.83 -7.36 -7.83
CA GLY A 214 -5.55 -7.57 -7.16
C GLY A 214 -4.35 -7.81 -8.10
N TYR A 215 -4.56 -7.85 -9.41
CA TYR A 215 -3.53 -8.05 -10.44
C TYR A 215 -3.20 -6.75 -11.15
N SER A 216 -2.05 -6.75 -11.81
CA SER A 216 -1.69 -5.72 -12.78
C SER A 216 -2.59 -5.78 -14.01
N THR A 217 -2.62 -4.70 -14.80
CA THR A 217 -3.37 -4.65 -16.06
C THR A 217 -2.41 -4.71 -17.25
N ALA A 218 -2.77 -5.47 -18.26
CA ALA A 218 -2.08 -5.51 -19.55
C ALA A 218 -3.04 -5.13 -20.68
N GLN A 219 -2.55 -4.40 -21.69
CA GLN A 219 -3.39 -3.93 -22.80
C GLN A 219 -2.60 -3.71 -24.07
N THR A 220 -3.30 -3.59 -25.19
CA THR A 220 -2.76 -3.06 -26.43
C THR A 220 -2.67 -1.55 -26.39
N TYR A 221 -1.74 -0.97 -27.15
CA TYR A 221 -1.51 0.47 -27.20
C TYR A 221 -1.73 1.03 -28.60
N ALA A 222 -2.22 2.28 -28.66
CA ALA A 222 -2.36 3.01 -29.90
C ALA A 222 -1.00 3.32 -30.53
N ARG A 223 -0.96 3.31 -31.86
CA ARG A 223 0.07 3.98 -32.63
C ARG A 223 -0.32 5.45 -32.80
N ASP A 224 0.47 6.33 -32.23
CA ASP A 224 0.25 7.78 -32.29
C ASP A 224 1.57 8.55 -32.47
N ALA A 225 1.53 9.90 -32.41
CA ALA A 225 2.70 10.74 -32.57
C ALA A 225 3.78 10.52 -31.50
N THR A 226 3.40 10.10 -30.32
CA THR A 226 4.30 9.85 -29.18
C THR A 226 4.77 8.40 -29.13
N ASN A 227 3.90 7.44 -29.44
CA ASN A 227 4.17 6.00 -29.45
C ASN A 227 4.05 5.45 -30.87
N GLN A 228 5.09 5.65 -31.68
CA GLN A 228 5.05 5.26 -33.09
C GLN A 228 5.20 3.75 -33.29
N ASN A 229 5.79 3.04 -32.34
CA ASN A 229 5.95 1.58 -32.39
C ASN A 229 5.41 0.96 -31.09
N PRO A 230 4.06 0.87 -30.94
CA PRO A 230 3.45 0.33 -29.73
C PRO A 230 3.73 -1.17 -29.59
N THR A 231 3.91 -1.63 -28.34
CA THR A 231 4.17 -3.03 -28.01
C THR A 231 3.38 -3.45 -26.75
N PRO A 232 2.35 -4.33 -26.87
CA PRO A 232 1.72 -4.74 -28.11
C PRO A 232 0.90 -3.62 -28.74
N GLY A 233 0.88 -3.53 -30.07
CA GLY A 233 -0.02 -2.66 -30.82
C GLY A 233 -1.43 -3.24 -30.89
N TYR A 234 -2.37 -2.50 -31.49
CA TYR A 234 -3.71 -3.00 -31.77
C TYR A 234 -3.62 -4.26 -32.66
N LEU A 235 -4.51 -5.24 -32.39
CA LEU A 235 -4.44 -6.52 -33.08
C LEU A 235 -5.17 -6.48 -34.41
N THR A 236 -4.66 -7.23 -35.37
CA THR A 236 -5.27 -7.39 -36.69
C THR A 236 -5.94 -8.74 -36.76
N VAL A 237 -7.22 -8.75 -37.10
CA VAL A 237 -7.95 -9.97 -37.47
C VAL A 237 -8.13 -10.01 -38.96
N ALA A 238 -7.61 -11.07 -39.60
CA ALA A 238 -7.74 -11.33 -41.03
C ALA A 238 -8.78 -12.44 -41.26
N LEU A 239 -9.39 -12.42 -42.46
CA LEU A 239 -10.40 -13.41 -42.85
C LEU A 239 -9.83 -14.84 -42.78
N ASN A 240 -10.58 -15.73 -42.13
CA ASN A 240 -10.28 -17.15 -41.98
C ASN A 240 -8.90 -17.41 -41.32
N GLN A 241 -8.38 -16.43 -40.53
CA GLN A 241 -7.12 -16.55 -39.81
C GLN A 241 -7.36 -16.45 -38.31
N THR A 242 -6.53 -17.18 -37.54
CA THR A 242 -6.51 -17.04 -36.08
C THR A 242 -5.39 -16.06 -35.68
N THR A 243 -5.79 -14.96 -35.06
CA THR A 243 -4.86 -14.01 -34.43
C THR A 243 -4.78 -14.30 -32.94
N THR A 244 -3.60 -14.69 -32.47
CA THR A 244 -3.36 -14.97 -31.05
C THR A 244 -2.48 -13.89 -30.43
N SER A 245 -2.86 -13.43 -29.24
CA SER A 245 -2.04 -12.52 -28.43
C SER A 245 -2.05 -12.96 -26.96
N THR A 246 -0.89 -12.85 -26.31
CA THR A 246 -0.71 -13.21 -24.89
C THR A 246 -0.42 -11.98 -24.06
N PHE A 247 -1.13 -11.84 -22.94
CA PHE A 247 -1.01 -10.75 -22.00
C PHE A 247 -0.58 -11.29 -20.64
N ALA A 248 0.51 -10.75 -20.10
CA ALA A 248 0.98 -11.12 -18.77
C ALA A 248 0.39 -10.15 -17.73
N ILE A 249 -0.33 -10.69 -16.76
CA ILE A 249 -0.85 -10.00 -15.59
C ILE A 249 -0.55 -10.83 -14.35
N ASP A 250 -0.17 -10.18 -13.25
CA ASP A 250 0.12 -10.89 -12.01
C ASP A 250 -0.26 -10.03 -10.79
N LEU A 251 -0.24 -10.64 -9.62
CA LEU A 251 -0.55 -9.97 -8.36
C LEU A 251 0.30 -8.71 -8.18
N LEU A 252 -0.32 -7.66 -7.70
CA LEU A 252 0.36 -6.42 -7.38
C LEU A 252 1.30 -6.62 -6.19
N SER A 253 2.41 -5.89 -6.20
CA SER A 253 3.44 -5.89 -5.16
C SER A 253 3.39 -4.58 -4.38
N THR A 254 3.88 -4.59 -3.15
CA THR A 254 3.97 -3.39 -2.32
C THR A 254 5.42 -2.95 -2.18
N LEU A 255 5.73 -1.70 -2.56
CA LEU A 255 6.99 -1.03 -2.30
C LEU A 255 6.78 0.04 -1.23
N THR A 256 7.49 -0.07 -0.11
CA THR A 256 7.51 0.94 0.94
C THR A 256 8.86 1.65 0.95
N LEU A 257 8.85 2.94 0.68
CA LEU A 257 10.03 3.80 0.78
C LEU A 257 9.98 4.58 2.10
N LYS A 258 11.13 4.57 2.83
CA LYS A 258 11.33 5.37 4.04
C LYS A 258 12.54 6.26 3.85
N THR A 259 12.38 7.56 4.04
CA THR A 259 13.42 8.57 3.81
C THR A 259 13.90 9.18 5.11
N PHE A 260 15.21 9.23 5.27
CA PHE A 260 15.87 9.77 6.46
C PHE A 260 17.08 10.63 6.08
N SER A 261 17.41 11.61 6.92
CA SER A 261 18.71 12.30 6.88
C SER A 261 19.80 11.41 7.46
N PRO A 262 21.08 11.64 7.09
CA PRO A 262 22.19 10.96 7.74
C PRO A 262 22.32 11.38 9.21
N ILE A 263 23.03 10.54 10.00
CA ILE A 263 23.42 10.90 11.36
C ILE A 263 24.36 12.11 11.32
N ARG A 264 24.06 13.11 12.15
CA ARG A 264 24.84 14.35 12.28
C ARG A 264 25.32 14.56 13.70
N THR A 265 26.51 15.16 13.82
CA THR A 265 26.99 15.67 15.11
C THR A 265 26.30 17.00 15.40
N ALA A 266 25.83 17.16 16.63
CA ALA A 266 25.23 18.38 17.15
C ALA A 266 25.85 18.72 18.52
N THR A 267 25.76 19.99 18.89
CA THR A 267 26.30 20.49 20.14
C THR A 267 25.25 21.32 20.85
N SER A 268 25.08 21.09 22.14
CA SER A 268 24.35 21.94 23.05
C SER A 268 25.38 22.68 23.91
N SER A 269 25.42 24.00 23.82
CA SER A 269 26.42 24.82 24.53
C SER A 269 25.77 26.00 25.24
N ASP A 270 26.42 26.47 26.34
CA ASP A 270 26.10 27.71 27.03
C ASP A 270 27.40 28.50 27.26
N THR A 271 27.40 29.75 26.85
CA THR A 271 28.51 30.72 27.00
C THR A 271 28.21 31.71 28.11
N PHE A 272 27.22 31.44 28.94
CA PHE A 272 26.85 32.27 30.10
C PHE A 272 26.56 33.74 29.77
N ALA A 273 26.03 34.02 28.61
CA ALA A 273 25.57 35.37 28.26
C ALA A 273 24.45 35.85 29.20
N ASN A 274 23.71 34.93 29.79
CA ASN A 274 22.72 35.14 30.83
C ASN A 274 22.45 33.82 31.57
N ALA A 275 21.59 33.84 32.59
CA ALA A 275 21.30 32.66 33.41
C ALA A 275 20.21 31.71 32.81
N SER A 276 19.73 31.92 31.61
CA SER A 276 18.61 31.12 31.06
C SER A 276 18.98 29.66 30.81
N GLY A 277 20.25 29.35 30.58
CA GLY A 277 20.81 28.00 30.47
C GLY A 277 21.01 27.26 31.78
N ILE A 278 20.73 27.89 32.92
CA ILE A 278 20.88 27.31 34.26
C ILE A 278 19.51 26.88 34.80
N ALA A 279 19.35 25.59 35.05
CA ALA A 279 18.11 25.02 35.59
C ALA A 279 18.02 25.15 37.12
N SER A 280 19.16 25.08 37.79
CA SER A 280 19.26 25.27 39.26
C SER A 280 20.61 25.81 39.65
N SER A 281 20.64 26.67 40.70
CA SER A 281 21.86 27.24 41.23
C SER A 281 21.76 27.41 42.75
N VAL A 282 22.88 27.19 43.44
CA VAL A 282 23.04 27.44 44.88
C VAL A 282 24.34 28.17 45.10
N SER A 283 24.28 29.40 45.64
CA SER A 283 25.46 30.23 45.90
C SER A 283 26.35 30.45 44.65
N THR A 284 25.75 30.45 43.44
CA THR A 284 26.40 30.75 42.18
C THR A 284 25.69 31.85 41.44
N GLN A 285 26.35 32.54 40.53
CA GLN A 285 25.81 33.59 39.65
C GLN A 285 26.37 33.44 38.25
N VAL A 286 25.61 33.95 37.25
CA VAL A 286 26.07 34.16 35.88
C VAL A 286 26.29 35.66 35.72
N ALA A 287 27.54 36.07 35.59
CA ALA A 287 27.91 37.46 35.43
C ALA A 287 29.21 37.59 34.62
N GLY A 288 29.30 38.65 33.79
CA GLY A 288 30.48 38.92 32.97
C GLY A 288 30.84 37.82 31.94
N GLY A 289 29.84 37.03 31.50
CA GLY A 289 30.05 35.92 30.54
C GLY A 289 30.66 34.66 31.22
N ALA A 290 30.45 34.47 32.52
CA ALA A 290 30.91 33.30 33.24
C ALA A 290 29.94 32.87 34.33
N LEU A 291 29.96 31.57 34.66
CA LEU A 291 29.38 31.03 35.87
C LEU A 291 30.42 31.05 36.97
N SER A 292 30.14 31.68 38.12
CA SER A 292 31.03 31.85 39.25
C SER A 292 30.26 31.69 40.56
N LEU A 293 30.97 31.67 41.69
CA LEU A 293 30.35 31.82 43.00
C LEU A 293 29.70 33.18 43.15
N SER A 294 28.57 33.24 43.85
CA SER A 294 27.86 34.49 44.12
C SER A 294 28.67 35.41 45.03
N GLY A 295 28.59 36.71 44.78
CA GLY A 295 29.31 37.76 45.54
C GLY A 295 30.06 38.71 44.62
N ALA A 296 31.05 39.42 45.20
CA ALA A 296 31.92 40.38 44.54
C ALA A 296 33.37 40.09 44.90
N PRO A 297 34.36 40.63 44.14
CA PRO A 297 35.79 40.47 44.43
C PRO A 297 36.10 40.76 45.91
N GLY A 298 36.68 39.78 46.59
CA GLY A 298 37.00 39.86 48.02
C GLY A 298 35.86 39.44 48.98
N SER A 299 34.70 39.03 48.44
CA SER A 299 33.51 38.61 49.25
C SER A 299 32.68 37.60 48.50
N TYR A 300 33.28 36.54 47.96
CA TYR A 300 32.57 35.44 47.28
C TYR A 300 32.08 34.38 48.27
N ALA A 301 31.03 33.68 47.94
CA ALA A 301 30.63 32.47 48.65
C ALA A 301 31.76 31.44 48.65
N LEU A 302 31.90 30.67 49.74
CA LEU A 302 32.96 29.66 49.88
C LEU A 302 32.77 28.42 49.01
N SER A 303 31.51 28.11 48.73
CA SER A 303 31.14 27.00 47.82
C SER A 303 29.79 27.24 47.18
N GLY A 304 29.56 26.61 46.02
CA GLY A 304 28.30 26.68 45.32
C GLY A 304 28.21 25.67 44.19
N ASN A 305 27.04 25.49 43.66
CA ASN A 305 26.83 24.63 42.48
C ASN A 305 25.79 25.21 41.54
N ALA A 306 25.91 24.84 40.30
CA ALA A 306 24.89 25.14 39.27
C ALA A 306 24.75 23.99 38.31
N ARG A 307 23.55 23.75 37.82
CA ARG A 307 23.22 22.73 36.85
C ARG A 307 22.63 23.36 35.59
N ALA A 308 23.08 22.93 34.44
CA ALA A 308 22.54 23.33 33.15
C ALA A 308 21.09 22.88 32.98
N THR A 309 20.37 23.52 32.07
CA THR A 309 19.16 22.94 31.48
C THR A 309 19.52 21.66 30.74
N SER A 310 18.65 20.67 30.79
CA SER A 310 18.90 19.36 30.20
C SER A 310 18.90 19.40 28.66
N THR A 311 19.91 18.82 28.06
CA THR A 311 19.96 18.55 26.62
C THR A 311 19.25 17.23 26.36
N SER A 312 18.14 17.27 25.60
CA SER A 312 17.28 16.10 25.30
C SER A 312 17.03 16.03 23.79
N PRO A 313 17.98 15.51 23.00
CA PRO A 313 17.83 15.42 21.56
C PRO A 313 16.75 14.41 21.15
N VAL A 314 15.88 14.80 20.22
CA VAL A 314 15.01 13.85 19.52
C VAL A 314 15.88 13.07 18.53
N TYR A 315 15.71 11.77 18.42
CA TYR A 315 16.55 10.88 17.58
C TYR A 315 18.01 10.80 18.01
N LEU A 316 18.28 10.84 19.31
CA LEU A 316 19.63 10.65 19.87
C LEU A 316 20.18 9.26 19.47
N SER A 317 21.36 9.24 18.83
CA SER A 317 22.05 8.01 18.49
C SER A 317 23.27 7.74 19.40
N GLU A 318 23.95 8.79 19.84
CA GLU A 318 25.17 8.66 20.67
C GLU A 318 25.44 9.93 21.46
N TRP A 319 25.81 9.80 22.72
CA TRP A 319 26.49 10.84 23.48
C TRP A 319 27.99 10.78 23.18
N THR A 320 28.59 11.88 22.72
CA THR A 320 29.99 11.86 22.28
C THR A 320 30.94 12.37 23.36
N SER A 321 30.78 13.63 23.79
CA SER A 321 31.64 14.23 24.76
C SER A 321 31.01 15.41 25.50
N ALA A 322 31.55 15.76 26.65
CA ALA A 322 31.27 17.03 27.32
C ALA A 322 32.56 17.80 27.56
N SER A 323 32.47 19.11 27.47
CA SER A 323 33.65 20.00 27.70
C SER A 323 33.23 21.25 28.45
N ALA A 324 34.17 21.86 29.14
CA ALA A 324 34.05 23.19 29.73
C ALA A 324 35.37 23.96 29.61
N ASN A 325 35.26 25.26 29.36
CA ASN A 325 36.40 26.16 29.53
C ASN A 325 36.31 26.81 30.88
N THR A 326 37.41 26.81 31.60
CA THR A 326 37.44 27.26 33.01
C THR A 326 38.63 28.15 33.30
N SER A 327 38.46 29.09 34.25
CA SER A 327 39.51 29.88 34.84
C SER A 327 39.53 29.58 36.34
N VAL A 328 40.67 29.06 36.85
CA VAL A 328 40.80 28.55 38.23
C VAL A 328 41.94 29.29 38.95
N PRO A 329 41.64 30.38 39.66
CA PRO A 329 42.63 31.08 40.48
C PRO A 329 43.21 30.20 41.56
N ALA A 330 44.46 30.48 42.00
CA ALA A 330 45.08 29.76 43.07
C ALA A 330 44.25 29.80 44.36
N GLY A 331 44.15 28.70 45.08
CA GLY A 331 43.30 28.56 46.28
C GLY A 331 41.83 28.21 45.99
N THR A 332 41.44 28.12 44.71
CA THR A 332 40.08 27.73 44.32
C THR A 332 40.07 26.39 43.61
N THR A 333 38.92 25.70 43.60
CA THR A 333 38.74 24.43 42.90
C THR A 333 37.39 24.36 42.25
N PHE A 334 37.27 23.53 41.21
CA PHE A 334 36.00 23.20 40.56
C PHE A 334 35.96 21.73 40.17
N ARG A 335 34.79 21.24 39.91
CA ARG A 335 34.57 19.97 39.20
C ARG A 335 33.27 20.04 38.39
N ILE A 336 33.28 19.33 37.29
CA ILE A 336 32.06 19.13 36.45
C ILE A 336 31.61 17.69 36.62
N GLN A 337 30.30 17.50 36.82
CA GLN A 337 29.64 16.21 36.85
C GLN A 337 28.57 16.19 35.78
N VAL A 338 28.32 15.00 35.22
CA VAL A 338 27.20 14.78 34.27
C VAL A 338 26.01 14.26 35.05
N THR A 339 24.85 14.86 34.81
CA THR A 339 23.58 14.48 35.44
C THR A 339 22.61 13.98 34.39
N ASP A 340 21.65 13.16 34.80
CA ASP A 340 20.51 12.81 33.98
C ASP A 340 19.55 13.99 33.80
N GLY A 341 18.47 13.78 33.00
CA GLY A 341 17.45 14.82 32.74
C GLY A 341 16.73 15.31 34.00
N ALA A 342 16.62 14.48 35.05
CA ALA A 342 15.99 14.81 36.33
C ALA A 342 16.95 15.52 37.29
N GLY A 343 18.25 15.49 37.05
CA GLY A 343 19.28 16.12 37.86
C GLY A 343 20.06 15.14 38.79
N GLY A 344 19.79 13.85 38.66
CA GLY A 344 20.57 12.82 39.33
C GLY A 344 21.98 12.70 38.72
N ILE A 345 23.04 12.65 39.55
CA ILE A 345 24.42 12.44 39.09
C ILE A 345 24.51 11.02 38.49
N LEU A 346 25.03 10.88 37.26
CA LEU A 346 25.24 9.57 36.66
C LEU A 346 26.22 8.75 37.54
N PRO A 347 25.86 7.47 37.83
CA PRO A 347 26.76 6.60 38.60
C PRO A 347 28.03 6.23 37.82
N ASP A 348 29.11 5.90 38.52
CA ASP A 348 30.38 5.51 37.90
C ASP A 348 30.25 4.24 37.02
N SER A 349 29.23 3.43 37.21
CA SER A 349 28.92 2.31 36.32
C SER A 349 28.46 2.75 34.92
N ALA A 350 27.89 3.95 34.80
CA ALA A 350 27.47 4.55 33.51
C ALA A 350 28.55 5.48 32.95
N LEU A 351 29.22 6.24 33.82
CA LEU A 351 30.29 7.17 33.46
C LEU A 351 31.41 7.12 34.53
N PRO A 352 32.43 6.32 34.31
CA PRO A 352 33.52 6.17 35.30
C PRO A 352 34.16 7.49 35.72
N GLY A 353 34.29 7.73 37.03
CA GLY A 353 34.84 8.95 37.62
C GLY A 353 33.84 10.10 37.80
N ASN A 354 32.59 9.94 37.37
CA ASN A 354 31.60 11.01 37.48
C ASN A 354 31.16 11.33 38.92
N SER A 355 31.19 10.33 39.81
CA SER A 355 30.91 10.58 41.25
C SER A 355 31.91 11.54 41.90
N THR A 356 33.19 11.42 41.51
CA THR A 356 34.27 12.33 41.93
C THR A 356 34.18 13.69 41.19
N GLY A 357 33.76 13.66 39.94
CA GLY A 357 33.70 14.80 39.01
C GLY A 357 34.99 15.00 38.25
N PHE A 358 34.92 15.74 37.17
CA PHE A 358 35.99 15.97 36.20
C PHE A 358 36.55 17.38 36.30
N THR A 359 37.87 17.47 36.18
CA THR A 359 38.59 18.74 36.07
C THR A 359 39.37 18.85 34.75
N ALA A 360 39.42 17.76 33.95
CA ALA A 360 40.07 17.68 32.65
C ALA A 360 39.02 17.37 31.56
N PHE A 361 39.20 17.98 30.41
CA PHE A 361 38.27 17.90 29.26
C PHE A 361 38.98 17.50 27.97
N PRO A 362 38.28 16.89 26.99
CA PRO A 362 36.86 16.51 27.03
C PRO A 362 36.59 15.27 27.89
N ILE A 363 35.40 15.19 28.49
CA ILE A 363 34.86 14.01 29.13
C ILE A 363 34.30 13.10 28.02
N ASN A 364 34.75 11.87 27.94
CA ASN A 364 34.22 10.90 26.98
C ASN A 364 32.86 10.35 27.46
N LEU A 365 31.78 10.52 26.64
CA LEU A 365 30.43 10.08 26.97
C LEU A 365 29.96 8.88 26.13
N THR A 366 30.83 8.28 25.30
CA THR A 366 30.43 7.20 24.38
C THR A 366 29.93 5.92 25.06
N SER A 367 30.28 5.73 26.35
CA SER A 367 29.79 4.62 27.19
C SER A 367 28.39 4.87 27.77
N VAL A 368 27.90 6.12 27.75
CA VAL A 368 26.59 6.48 28.32
C VAL A 368 25.45 5.96 27.43
N SER A 369 24.64 5.07 27.97
CA SER A 369 23.51 4.48 27.24
C SER A 369 22.48 5.53 26.85
N THR A 370 22.22 5.67 25.55
CA THR A 370 21.22 6.61 25.01
C THR A 370 19.77 6.17 25.28
N THR A 371 19.54 4.89 25.57
CA THR A 371 18.22 4.36 25.91
C THR A 371 17.88 4.57 27.40
N THR A 372 18.87 4.54 28.25
CA THR A 372 18.71 4.78 29.69
C THR A 372 18.75 6.28 30.00
N TYR A 373 19.69 6.99 29.41
CA TYR A 373 19.90 8.42 29.60
C TYR A 373 19.59 9.17 28.33
N THR A 374 18.31 9.46 28.12
CA THR A 374 17.79 10.18 26.94
C THR A 374 18.01 11.68 27.02
N ALA A 375 18.39 12.19 28.20
CA ALA A 375 18.71 13.59 28.44
C ALA A 375 19.88 13.68 29.43
N LEU A 376 20.81 14.58 29.15
CA LEU A 376 21.95 14.89 30.04
C LEU A 376 22.01 16.39 30.33
N ALA A 377 22.61 16.72 31.49
CA ALA A 377 22.99 18.08 31.79
C ALA A 377 24.37 18.10 32.50
N LEU A 378 25.06 19.24 32.44
CA LEU A 378 26.30 19.46 33.19
C LEU A 378 25.95 20.14 34.51
N ARG A 379 26.68 19.74 35.57
CA ARG A 379 26.67 20.37 36.86
C ARG A 379 28.08 20.80 37.23
N ALA A 380 28.25 22.02 37.60
CA ALA A 380 29.50 22.54 38.18
C ALA A 380 29.35 22.64 39.70
N ASP A 381 30.33 22.08 40.42
CA ASP A 381 30.55 22.37 41.83
C ASP A 381 31.81 23.25 41.96
N LEU A 382 31.67 24.43 42.56
CA LEU A 382 32.70 25.44 42.70
C LEU A 382 33.08 25.64 44.17
N VAL A 383 34.36 25.76 44.45
CA VAL A 383 34.87 26.06 45.79
C VAL A 383 35.86 27.22 45.71
N GLY A 384 35.63 28.26 46.47
CA GLY A 384 36.44 29.46 46.55
C GLY A 384 37.11 29.58 47.93
N ASP A 385 37.98 30.57 48.05
CA ASP A 385 38.68 30.96 49.29
C ASP A 385 38.02 32.19 49.96
N GLY A 386 36.88 32.68 49.44
CA GLY A 386 36.19 33.88 49.83
C GLY A 386 36.73 35.16 49.20
N LEU A 387 37.94 35.14 48.66
CA LEU A 387 38.59 36.28 47.99
C LEU A 387 38.47 36.14 46.43
N SER A 388 38.63 34.92 45.97
CA SER A 388 38.64 34.53 44.56
C SER A 388 37.57 33.47 44.30
N THR A 389 37.16 33.32 43.04
CA THR A 389 36.20 32.32 42.59
C THR A 389 36.69 31.61 41.33
N PRO A 390 36.54 30.28 41.22
CA PRO A 390 36.69 29.64 39.93
C PRO A 390 35.56 30.08 38.99
N GLN A 391 35.84 30.11 37.71
CA GLN A 391 34.88 30.53 36.65
C GLN A 391 34.75 29.42 35.63
N VAL A 392 33.53 29.11 35.21
CA VAL A 392 33.24 28.35 34.01
C VAL A 392 32.84 29.34 32.94
N LEU A 393 33.63 29.45 31.88
CA LEU A 393 33.44 30.43 30.79
C LEU A 393 32.44 29.96 29.73
N ASP A 394 32.46 28.69 29.48
CA ASP A 394 31.45 27.98 28.69
C ASP A 394 31.47 26.51 29.06
N TRP A 395 30.40 25.83 28.65
CA TRP A 395 30.33 24.37 28.62
C TRP A 395 29.53 23.87 27.46
N GLN A 396 29.74 22.62 27.07
CA GLN A 396 29.01 21.99 25.96
C GLN A 396 28.90 20.50 26.14
N ILE A 397 27.84 19.95 25.57
CA ILE A 397 27.62 18.51 25.32
C ILE A 397 27.55 18.29 23.83
N VAL A 398 28.39 17.43 23.28
CA VAL A 398 28.42 17.00 21.91
C VAL A 398 27.74 15.63 21.81
N PHE A 399 26.85 15.48 20.86
CA PHE A 399 26.11 14.24 20.64
C PHE A 399 25.88 14.01 19.14
N ARG A 400 25.54 12.78 18.77
CA ARG A 400 25.10 12.42 17.43
C ARG A 400 23.59 12.18 17.43
N GLN A 401 22.90 12.70 16.43
CA GLN A 401 21.47 12.51 16.27
C GLN A 401 21.14 12.07 14.85
N GLY A 402 20.09 11.29 14.72
CA GLY A 402 19.63 10.71 13.47
C GLY A 402 19.77 9.18 13.48
N PRO A 403 19.33 8.51 12.37
CA PRO A 403 18.74 9.15 11.21
C PRO A 403 17.37 9.79 11.53
N ILE A 404 17.14 11.01 10.99
CA ILE A 404 15.90 11.76 11.22
C ILE A 404 14.97 11.55 10.03
N PRO A 405 13.69 11.20 10.21
CA PRO A 405 12.75 11.08 9.10
C PRO A 405 12.69 12.38 8.27
N LEU A 406 12.81 12.25 6.94
CA LEU A 406 12.66 13.34 5.98
C LEU A 406 11.27 13.31 5.36
N PRO A 407 10.37 14.25 5.71
CA PRO A 407 9.04 14.30 5.13
C PRO A 407 9.03 14.94 3.73
N ASN A 408 7.98 14.62 2.96
CA ASN A 408 7.67 15.27 1.68
C ASN A 408 8.80 15.21 0.64
N VAL A 409 9.60 14.15 0.66
CA VAL A 409 10.65 13.93 -0.34
C VAL A 409 10.01 13.47 -1.64
N ALA A 410 10.18 14.28 -2.71
CA ALA A 410 9.68 13.95 -4.04
C ALA A 410 10.59 12.92 -4.71
N PHE A 411 9.98 11.91 -5.36
CA PHE A 411 10.70 10.89 -6.11
C PHE A 411 9.92 10.43 -7.34
N THR A 412 10.62 9.85 -8.30
CA THR A 412 10.05 9.21 -9.48
C THR A 412 10.58 7.78 -9.60
N LEU A 413 9.65 6.85 -9.73
CA LEU A 413 9.91 5.45 -10.06
C LEU A 413 9.59 5.20 -11.53
N THR A 414 10.50 4.56 -12.25
CA THR A 414 10.30 4.17 -13.65
C THR A 414 10.51 2.67 -13.78
N GLY A 415 9.46 1.94 -14.17
CA GLY A 415 9.51 0.50 -14.44
C GLY A 415 10.24 0.21 -15.75
N ALA A 416 10.87 -0.95 -15.86
CA ALA A 416 11.61 -1.38 -17.04
C ALA A 416 10.72 -1.84 -18.20
N LYS A 417 9.45 -2.25 -17.90
CA LYS A 417 8.48 -2.65 -18.93
C LYS A 417 8.14 -1.48 -19.84
N LYS A 418 8.08 -1.77 -21.14
CA LYS A 418 7.83 -0.78 -22.19
C LYS A 418 6.45 -1.00 -22.80
N LYS A 419 5.79 0.09 -23.17
CA LYS A 419 4.57 0.09 -23.98
C LYS A 419 4.81 0.45 -25.45
N GLY A 420 6.08 0.67 -25.83
CA GLY A 420 6.50 0.96 -27.19
C GLY A 420 7.78 1.79 -27.27
N THR A 421 8.02 2.35 -28.46
CA THR A 421 9.11 3.29 -28.71
C THR A 421 8.65 4.46 -29.57
N THR A 422 9.34 5.60 -29.44
CA THR A 422 9.20 6.72 -30.37
C THR A 422 9.72 6.33 -31.76
N GLY A 423 9.48 7.17 -32.77
CA GLY A 423 10.05 6.99 -34.12
C GLY A 423 11.58 6.99 -34.17
N GLY A 424 12.21 7.67 -33.22
CA GLY A 424 13.67 7.66 -33.03
C GLY A 424 14.21 6.49 -32.20
N GLY A 425 13.36 5.52 -31.81
CA GLY A 425 13.74 4.33 -31.05
C GLY A 425 13.83 4.51 -29.53
N SER A 426 13.54 5.70 -28.99
CA SER A 426 13.54 5.93 -27.52
C SER A 426 12.42 5.15 -26.85
N ALA A 427 12.75 4.48 -25.74
CA ALA A 427 11.78 3.67 -24.97
C ALA A 427 10.67 4.53 -24.38
N ILE A 428 9.44 4.01 -24.43
CA ILE A 428 8.28 4.56 -23.72
C ILE A 428 7.89 3.54 -22.66
N TYR A 429 8.14 3.90 -21.41
CA TYR A 429 7.89 3.00 -20.29
C TYR A 429 6.41 2.88 -19.97
N LYS A 430 6.00 1.69 -19.54
CA LYS A 430 4.62 1.41 -19.17
C LYS A 430 4.25 2.12 -17.87
N THR A 431 5.13 2.06 -16.87
CA THR A 431 4.87 2.56 -15.53
C THR A 431 5.88 3.63 -15.16
N ILE A 432 5.40 4.86 -14.93
CA ILE A 432 6.15 5.97 -14.36
C ILE A 432 5.29 6.54 -13.23
N VAL A 433 5.81 6.51 -12.00
CA VAL A 433 5.11 6.99 -10.80
C VAL A 433 5.91 8.13 -10.19
N ALA A 434 5.38 9.35 -10.26
CA ALA A 434 5.87 10.49 -9.49
C ALA A 434 5.05 10.58 -8.20
N SER A 435 5.72 10.62 -7.04
CA SER A 435 5.09 10.65 -5.73
C SER A 435 5.98 11.36 -4.71
N THR A 436 5.49 11.50 -3.47
CA THR A 436 6.22 12.08 -2.35
C THR A 436 6.07 11.23 -1.11
N THR A 437 7.09 11.22 -0.23
CA THR A 437 6.93 10.61 1.09
C THR A 437 6.01 11.47 1.96
N GLY A 438 5.26 10.84 2.87
CA GLY A 438 4.36 11.54 3.80
C GLY A 438 5.09 12.31 4.89
N ALA A 439 4.33 12.88 5.84
CA ALA A 439 4.85 13.66 6.97
C ALA A 439 5.83 12.88 7.87
N THR A 440 5.77 11.56 7.86
CA THR A 440 6.68 10.67 8.61
C THR A 440 7.86 10.16 7.77
N GLY A 441 8.04 10.69 6.54
CA GLY A 441 9.07 10.20 5.62
C GLY A 441 8.77 8.83 5.00
N VAL A 442 7.50 8.39 4.98
CA VAL A 442 7.10 7.06 4.48
C VAL A 442 6.13 7.20 3.31
N ASN A 443 6.30 6.36 2.30
CA ASN A 443 5.32 6.17 1.22
C ASN A 443 5.23 4.68 0.87
N ALA A 444 4.02 4.14 0.78
CA ALA A 444 3.73 2.78 0.35
C ALA A 444 2.96 2.80 -0.98
N LEU A 445 3.46 2.08 -1.97
CA LEU A 445 2.93 2.04 -3.32
C LEU A 445 2.56 0.61 -3.70
N SER A 446 1.40 0.45 -4.32
CA SER A 446 1.02 -0.80 -4.97
C SER A 446 1.40 -0.73 -6.44
N LEU A 447 2.30 -1.60 -6.88
CA LEU A 447 2.93 -1.58 -8.19
C LEU A 447 2.85 -2.95 -8.86
N GLU A 448 2.90 -3.00 -10.19
CA GLU A 448 3.06 -4.26 -10.89
C GLU A 448 4.48 -4.83 -10.67
N TRP A 449 4.63 -6.13 -10.82
CA TRP A 449 5.92 -6.80 -10.83
C TRP A 449 6.78 -6.28 -11.99
N ASP A 450 7.94 -5.73 -11.67
CA ASP A 450 8.87 -5.11 -12.61
C ASP A 450 10.19 -4.75 -11.91
N VAL A 451 11.15 -4.22 -12.65
CA VAL A 451 12.37 -3.61 -12.12
C VAL A 451 12.25 -2.10 -12.20
N TYR A 452 12.27 -1.44 -11.04
CA TYR A 452 12.04 0.00 -10.91
C TYR A 452 13.32 0.76 -10.63
N SER A 453 13.69 1.67 -11.51
CA SER A 453 14.68 2.72 -11.21
C SER A 453 14.06 3.81 -10.36
N LEU A 454 14.86 4.42 -9.48
CA LEU A 454 14.47 5.49 -8.57
C LEU A 454 15.28 6.76 -8.85
N VAL A 455 14.59 7.88 -8.96
CA VAL A 455 15.19 9.22 -8.94
C VAL A 455 14.56 9.98 -7.77
N VAL A 456 15.39 10.51 -6.88
CA VAL A 456 14.95 11.37 -5.76
C VAL A 456 15.27 12.80 -6.12
N SER A 457 14.27 13.68 -6.03
CA SER A 457 14.44 15.09 -6.41
C SER A 457 15.05 15.90 -5.26
N GLY A 458 16.12 16.64 -5.54
CA GLY A 458 16.76 17.56 -4.59
C GLY A 458 17.66 16.88 -3.55
N TYR A 459 17.86 15.57 -3.62
CA TYR A 459 18.69 14.79 -2.70
C TYR A 459 19.56 13.79 -3.43
N ALA A 460 20.73 13.50 -2.86
CA ALA A 460 21.54 12.35 -3.22
C ALA A 460 21.24 11.18 -2.28
N VAL A 461 21.12 9.97 -2.82
CA VAL A 461 21.00 8.75 -2.01
C VAL A 461 22.39 8.34 -1.53
N VAL A 462 22.65 8.49 -0.23
CA VAL A 462 23.94 8.12 0.40
C VAL A 462 24.00 6.62 0.66
N SER A 463 22.91 6.04 1.15
CA SER A 463 22.77 4.61 1.34
C SER A 463 21.32 4.19 1.26
N ALA A 464 21.09 2.90 0.97
CA ALA A 464 19.78 2.29 0.94
C ALA A 464 19.86 0.87 1.54
N SER A 465 18.85 0.47 2.32
CA SER A 465 18.76 -0.91 2.83
C SER A 465 18.51 -1.93 1.71
N SER A 466 17.78 -1.50 0.69
CA SER A 466 17.64 -2.18 -0.59
C SER A 466 17.96 -1.15 -1.67
N SER A 467 19.02 -1.40 -2.48
CA SER A 467 19.48 -0.42 -3.46
C SER A 467 18.63 -0.46 -4.73
N PRO A 468 18.27 0.71 -5.31
CA PRO A 468 17.69 0.72 -6.65
C PRO A 468 18.73 0.28 -7.71
N PRO A 469 18.29 -0.35 -8.83
CA PRO A 469 16.89 -0.59 -9.18
C PRO A 469 16.24 -1.67 -8.31
N PHE A 470 14.94 -1.46 -7.96
CA PHE A 470 14.16 -2.38 -7.15
C PHE A 470 13.53 -3.46 -8.01
N THR A 471 13.80 -4.72 -7.74
CA THR A 471 13.07 -5.83 -8.35
C THR A 471 11.86 -6.17 -7.49
N LEU A 472 10.67 -6.01 -8.04
CA LEU A 472 9.41 -6.41 -7.40
C LEU A 472 8.92 -7.71 -8.03
N GLU A 473 8.89 -8.77 -7.24
CA GLU A 473 8.28 -10.04 -7.61
C GLU A 473 6.76 -9.97 -7.41
N PRO A 474 5.96 -10.79 -8.12
CA PRO A 474 4.51 -10.84 -7.92
C PRO A 474 4.11 -11.07 -6.45
N ALA A 475 3.11 -10.34 -5.96
CA ALA A 475 2.70 -10.33 -4.55
C ALA A 475 3.82 -9.99 -3.55
N GLY A 476 4.97 -9.49 -4.03
CA GLY A 476 6.12 -9.16 -3.22
C GLY A 476 5.89 -7.95 -2.31
N ILE A 477 6.58 -7.94 -1.18
CA ILE A 477 6.63 -6.79 -0.27
C ILE A 477 8.09 -6.40 -0.15
N LEU A 478 8.44 -5.19 -0.56
CA LEU A 478 9.79 -4.63 -0.46
C LEU A 478 9.75 -3.34 0.35
N GLU A 479 10.60 -3.28 1.37
CA GLU A 479 10.86 -2.04 2.11
C GLU A 479 12.28 -1.56 1.80
N SER A 480 12.43 -0.28 1.48
CA SER A 480 13.74 0.36 1.34
C SER A 480 13.82 1.61 2.20
N ILE A 481 14.84 1.62 3.06
CA ILE A 481 15.23 2.78 3.88
C ILE A 481 16.30 3.53 3.13
N LEU A 482 16.03 4.77 2.77
CA LEU A 482 16.94 5.65 2.04
C LEU A 482 17.52 6.69 2.99
N ILE A 483 18.84 6.78 3.06
CA ILE A 483 19.55 7.90 3.71
C ILE A 483 19.88 8.92 2.64
N LEU A 484 19.38 10.14 2.81
CA LEU A 484 19.39 11.21 1.81
C LEU A 484 20.17 12.42 2.31
N GLN A 485 21.00 12.99 1.45
CA GLN A 485 21.79 14.18 1.74
C GLN A 485 21.60 15.25 0.67
#